data_52bf002adf0d8f1a8dbc255c79a77451
#
_entry.id   52bf002adf0d8f1a8dbc255c79a77451
#
_cell.length_a   1.000
_cell.length_b   1.000
_cell.length_c   1.000
_cell.angle_alpha   90.00
_cell.angle_beta   90.00
_cell.angle_gamma   90.00
#
_symmetry.space_group_name_H-M   'P 1'
#
loop_
_entity.id
_entity.type
_entity.pdbx_description
1 polymer ?
#
loop_
_entity_poly.entity_id
_entity_poly.type
_entity_poly.pdbx_seq_one_letter_code
_entity_poly.pdbx_strand_id
1 'polypeptide(L)'
;ETGASVADVIVLTGNVGIEKVSGKKVPFTPGRGDATQEHTDVESFAVLEPEADGFRNYLKKNYTVTPEEFMLDRSHLLGLTAPEMTVLIGGMRSLGISTDGHGVFSEPSGKLTNDFFVKLLDMNIEWRPINKNIYEGINRSTSEKISSASRVDLAFGSNSQLRAIAEVYA
;
A
#
# COMPACT_ATOMS: atom_id res chain seq x y z
N GLU A 1 8.43 -33.66 -5.39
CA GLU A 1 7.24 -33.19 -4.65
C GLU A 1 7.66 -33.04 -3.19
N THR A 2 7.51 -31.83 -2.62
CA THR A 2 8.01 -31.51 -1.25
C THR A 2 7.02 -31.83 -0.14
N GLY A 3 5.76 -32.19 -0.47
CA GLY A 3 4.68 -32.38 0.50
C GLY A 3 4.23 -31.12 1.23
N ALA A 4 4.74 -29.95 0.85
CA ALA A 4 4.30 -28.66 1.41
C ALA A 4 2.99 -28.22 0.76
N SER A 5 2.08 -27.62 1.54
CA SER A 5 0.86 -27.02 1.01
C SER A 5 1.16 -25.76 0.19
N VAL A 6 0.31 -25.44 -0.77
CA VAL A 6 0.38 -24.18 -1.54
C VAL A 6 0.24 -22.98 -0.59
N ALA A 7 -0.63 -23.08 0.40
CA ALA A 7 -0.82 -22.05 1.43
C ALA A 7 0.49 -21.75 2.22
N ASP A 8 1.22 -22.77 2.61
CA ASP A 8 2.52 -22.60 3.29
C ASP A 8 3.57 -22.00 2.36
N VAL A 9 3.59 -22.42 1.09
CA VAL A 9 4.53 -21.87 0.09
C VAL A 9 4.26 -20.38 -0.14
N ILE A 10 2.99 -19.96 -0.23
CA ILE A 10 2.61 -18.54 -0.41
C ILE A 10 3.12 -17.70 0.77
N VAL A 11 2.86 -18.15 2.01
CA VAL A 11 3.29 -17.43 3.22
C VAL A 11 4.82 -17.37 3.31
N LEU A 12 5.49 -18.49 3.08
CA LEU A 12 6.96 -18.53 3.10
C LEU A 12 7.58 -17.61 2.07
N THR A 13 7.03 -17.58 0.85
CA THR A 13 7.50 -16.69 -0.21
C THR A 13 7.35 -15.22 0.17
N GLY A 14 6.21 -14.85 0.78
CA GLY A 14 5.99 -13.52 1.32
C GLY A 14 7.01 -13.14 2.39
N ASN A 15 7.28 -14.04 3.33
CA ASN A 15 8.28 -13.85 4.37
C ASN A 15 9.67 -13.62 3.79
N VAL A 16 10.10 -14.46 2.84
CA VAL A 16 11.39 -14.32 2.16
C VAL A 16 11.50 -12.97 1.44
N GLY A 17 10.43 -12.52 0.79
CA GLY A 17 10.38 -11.19 0.17
C GLY A 17 10.62 -10.07 1.19
N ILE A 18 9.93 -10.11 2.33
CA ILE A 18 10.08 -9.12 3.41
C ILE A 18 11.49 -9.19 4.04
N GLU A 19 12.01 -10.40 4.30
CA GLU A 19 13.37 -10.59 4.80
C GLU A 19 14.42 -9.96 3.89
N LYS A 20 14.27 -10.14 2.59
CA LYS A 20 15.20 -9.61 1.59
C LYS A 20 15.26 -8.08 1.61
N VAL A 21 14.13 -7.40 1.75
CA VAL A 21 14.08 -5.93 1.70
C VAL A 21 14.31 -5.26 3.05
N SER A 22 13.98 -5.96 4.16
CA SER A 22 14.14 -5.43 5.52
C SER A 22 15.48 -5.81 6.18
N GLY A 23 16.12 -6.87 5.70
CA GLY A 23 17.30 -7.46 6.33
C GLY A 23 16.99 -8.17 7.66
N LYS A 24 15.72 -8.37 8.01
CA LYS A 24 15.27 -9.00 9.26
C LYS A 24 14.55 -10.30 8.98
N LYS A 25 14.73 -11.29 9.83
CA LYS A 25 14.01 -12.56 9.76
C LYS A 25 12.56 -12.40 10.18
N VAL A 26 11.65 -13.02 9.41
CA VAL A 26 10.23 -13.11 9.70
C VAL A 26 9.90 -14.52 10.18
N PRO A 27 9.31 -14.70 11.38
CA PRO A 27 8.94 -16.03 11.86
C PRO A 27 7.98 -16.73 10.89
N PHE A 28 8.22 -18.03 10.68
CA PHE A 28 7.37 -18.86 9.84
C PHE A 28 6.90 -20.09 10.64
N THR A 29 5.58 -20.30 10.68
CA THR A 29 4.98 -21.51 11.26
C THR A 29 4.29 -22.28 10.13
N PRO A 30 4.76 -23.49 9.80
CA PRO A 30 4.14 -24.35 8.80
C PRO A 30 2.89 -25.04 9.36
N GLY A 31 2.16 -25.74 8.47
CA GLY A 31 1.04 -26.60 8.86
C GLY A 31 -0.31 -26.15 8.30
N ARG A 32 -0.33 -25.20 7.37
CA ARG A 32 -1.55 -24.87 6.61
C ARG A 32 -1.87 -26.00 5.64
N GLY A 33 -3.17 -26.35 5.54
CA GLY A 33 -3.66 -27.27 4.53
C GLY A 33 -4.27 -26.51 3.34
N ASP A 34 -4.30 -27.17 2.19
CA ASP A 34 -5.02 -26.68 1.01
C ASP A 34 -6.42 -27.30 0.97
N ALA A 35 -7.44 -26.54 0.55
CA ALA A 35 -8.76 -27.07 0.29
C ALA A 35 -8.75 -27.89 -1.01
N THR A 36 -9.58 -28.97 -1.06
CA THR A 36 -9.83 -29.68 -2.32
C THR A 36 -10.78 -28.90 -3.20
N GLN A 37 -10.85 -29.25 -4.49
CA GLN A 37 -11.79 -28.63 -5.42
C GLN A 37 -13.25 -28.76 -4.94
N GLU A 38 -13.60 -29.88 -4.32
CA GLU A 38 -14.96 -30.14 -3.81
C GLU A 38 -15.31 -29.25 -2.61
N HIS A 39 -14.31 -28.80 -1.85
CA HIS A 39 -14.49 -27.91 -0.70
C HIS A 39 -14.26 -26.41 -1.05
N THR A 40 -14.11 -26.11 -2.34
CA THR A 40 -13.86 -24.75 -2.81
C THR A 40 -15.12 -24.21 -3.50
N ASP A 41 -15.79 -23.26 -2.87
CA ASP A 41 -16.89 -22.51 -3.47
C ASP A 41 -16.34 -21.39 -4.36
N VAL A 42 -16.14 -21.71 -5.64
CA VAL A 42 -15.54 -20.79 -6.62
C VAL A 42 -16.45 -19.58 -6.87
N GLU A 43 -17.77 -19.77 -6.85
CA GLU A 43 -18.72 -18.68 -7.13
C GLU A 43 -18.70 -17.60 -6.05
N SER A 44 -18.43 -17.98 -4.80
CA SER A 44 -18.32 -17.01 -3.69
C SER A 44 -17.14 -16.04 -3.83
N PHE A 45 -16.10 -16.38 -4.60
CA PHE A 45 -14.95 -15.50 -4.81
C PHE A 45 -15.28 -14.23 -5.59
N ALA A 46 -16.34 -14.25 -6.42
CA ALA A 46 -16.75 -13.08 -7.19
C ALA A 46 -17.11 -11.88 -6.28
N VAL A 47 -17.74 -12.14 -5.12
CA VAL A 47 -18.12 -11.09 -4.16
C VAL A 47 -16.94 -10.63 -3.29
N LEU A 48 -15.83 -11.40 -3.25
CA LEU A 48 -14.62 -11.06 -2.51
C LEU A 48 -13.63 -10.27 -3.36
N GLU A 49 -13.88 -10.12 -4.67
CA GLU A 49 -13.01 -9.35 -5.55
C GLU A 49 -13.04 -7.85 -5.17
N PRO A 50 -11.88 -7.22 -4.87
CA PRO A 50 -11.86 -5.86 -4.36
C PRO A 50 -12.34 -4.86 -5.44
N GLU A 51 -13.23 -3.95 -5.05
CA GLU A 51 -13.64 -2.80 -5.87
C GLU A 51 -12.59 -1.70 -5.85
N ALA A 52 -11.91 -1.53 -4.72
CA ALA A 52 -10.79 -0.62 -4.55
C ALA A 52 -9.85 -1.13 -3.48
N ASP A 53 -8.59 -0.78 -3.59
CA ASP A 53 -7.56 -1.10 -2.61
C ASP A 53 -6.61 0.08 -2.45
N GLY A 54 -6.79 0.87 -1.40
CA GLY A 54 -5.96 2.04 -1.08
C GLY A 54 -4.50 1.66 -0.80
N PHE A 55 -4.23 0.44 -0.34
CA PHE A 55 -2.84 -0.02 -0.13
C PHE A 55 -2.05 -0.08 -1.43
N ARG A 56 -2.69 -0.47 -2.55
CA ARG A 56 -2.07 -0.55 -3.89
C ARG A 56 -2.51 0.54 -4.85
N ASN A 57 -3.27 1.53 -4.40
CA ASN A 57 -3.91 2.55 -5.25
C ASN A 57 -4.77 1.96 -6.38
N TYR A 58 -5.38 0.79 -6.15
CA TYR A 58 -6.22 0.12 -7.12
C TYR A 58 -7.66 0.63 -7.04
N LEU A 59 -8.21 1.06 -8.17
CA LEU A 59 -9.59 1.50 -8.29
C LEU A 59 -10.23 0.88 -9.53
N LYS A 60 -11.37 0.18 -9.36
CA LYS A 60 -12.27 -0.14 -10.47
C LYS A 60 -13.04 1.11 -10.91
N LYS A 61 -13.68 1.03 -12.09
CA LYS A 61 -14.42 2.17 -12.65
C LYS A 61 -15.67 2.54 -11.84
N ASN A 62 -16.33 1.54 -11.25
CA ASN A 62 -17.58 1.69 -10.50
C ASN A 62 -17.34 1.36 -9.03
N TYR A 63 -17.23 2.36 -8.19
CA TYR A 63 -17.17 2.24 -6.74
C TYR A 63 -18.09 3.30 -6.10
N THR A 64 -18.70 2.95 -4.97
CA THR A 64 -19.75 3.74 -4.32
C THR A 64 -19.22 4.62 -3.18
N VAL A 65 -18.09 4.24 -2.60
CA VAL A 65 -17.46 4.95 -1.47
C VAL A 65 -16.08 5.48 -1.87
N THR A 66 -15.51 6.36 -1.07
CA THR A 66 -14.21 6.98 -1.40
C THR A 66 -13.06 5.98 -1.27
N PRO A 67 -11.96 6.16 -2.01
CA PRO A 67 -10.78 5.32 -1.88
C PRO A 67 -10.21 5.27 -0.46
N GLU A 68 -10.33 6.35 0.30
CA GLU A 68 -9.90 6.42 1.70
C GLU A 68 -10.75 5.53 2.60
N GLU A 69 -12.06 5.46 2.36
CA GLU A 69 -12.96 4.57 3.11
C GLU A 69 -12.62 3.10 2.84
N PHE A 70 -12.32 2.73 1.59
CA PHE A 70 -11.83 1.40 1.26
C PHE A 70 -10.48 1.07 1.92
N MET A 71 -9.59 2.07 2.05
CA MET A 71 -8.34 1.90 2.79
C MET A 71 -8.60 1.61 4.26
N LEU A 72 -9.50 2.36 4.90
CA LEU A 72 -9.87 2.15 6.30
C LEU A 72 -10.54 0.80 6.53
N ASP A 73 -11.48 0.42 5.66
CA ASP A 73 -12.14 -0.89 5.70
C ASP A 73 -11.12 -2.02 5.63
N ARG A 74 -10.19 -1.95 4.68
CA ARG A 74 -9.09 -2.92 4.56
C ARG A 74 -8.20 -2.96 5.80
N SER A 75 -7.88 -1.80 6.38
CA SER A 75 -7.12 -1.72 7.63
C SER A 75 -7.84 -2.44 8.77
N HIS A 76 -9.14 -2.22 8.92
CA HIS A 76 -9.94 -2.87 9.95
C HIS A 76 -9.99 -4.39 9.74
N LEU A 77 -10.19 -4.87 8.50
CA LEU A 77 -10.15 -6.29 8.17
C LEU A 77 -8.81 -6.95 8.52
N LEU A 78 -7.72 -6.22 8.38
CA LEU A 78 -6.37 -6.68 8.72
C LEU A 78 -6.02 -6.49 10.20
N GLY A 79 -6.88 -5.85 10.99
CA GLY A 79 -6.64 -5.54 12.40
C GLY A 79 -5.53 -4.53 12.64
N LEU A 80 -5.26 -3.64 11.66
CA LEU A 80 -4.19 -2.65 11.75
C LEU A 80 -4.63 -1.41 12.52
N THR A 81 -3.73 -0.93 13.37
CA THR A 81 -3.82 0.41 13.98
C THR A 81 -3.45 1.48 12.96
N ALA A 82 -3.76 2.75 13.24
CA ALA A 82 -3.40 3.86 12.35
C ALA A 82 -1.88 3.98 12.10
N PRO A 83 -0.99 3.82 13.10
CA PRO A 83 0.46 3.75 12.84
C PRO A 83 0.87 2.58 11.95
N GLU A 84 0.33 1.38 12.17
CA GLU A 84 0.64 0.20 11.36
C GLU A 84 0.16 0.35 9.92
N MET A 85 -1.05 0.88 9.70
CA MET A 85 -1.56 1.23 8.38
C MET A 85 -0.65 2.24 7.68
N THR A 86 -0.25 3.29 8.38
CA THR A 86 0.61 4.36 7.84
C THR A 86 1.95 3.82 7.40
N VAL A 87 2.65 3.07 8.26
CA VAL A 87 3.98 2.52 7.94
C VAL A 87 3.91 1.45 6.86
N LEU A 88 2.85 0.64 6.82
CA LEU A 88 2.66 -0.36 5.78
C LEU A 88 2.52 0.29 4.41
N ILE A 89 1.66 1.30 4.27
CA ILE A 89 1.47 2.00 3.00
C ILE A 89 2.75 2.72 2.57
N GLY A 90 3.42 3.44 3.48
CA GLY A 90 4.70 4.09 3.19
C GLY A 90 5.78 3.11 2.73
N GLY A 91 5.89 1.95 3.39
CA GLY A 91 6.79 0.87 2.99
C GLY A 91 6.46 0.29 1.61
N MET A 92 5.19 0.07 1.31
CA MET A 92 4.75 -0.37 -0.02
C MET A 92 5.16 0.64 -1.10
N ARG A 93 4.95 1.94 -0.86
CA ARG A 93 5.35 3.00 -1.81
C ARG A 93 6.86 3.04 -2.02
N SER A 94 7.67 2.90 -0.96
CA SER A 94 9.13 2.86 -1.09
C SER A 94 9.64 1.65 -1.88
N LEU A 95 8.87 0.56 -1.91
CA LEU A 95 9.14 -0.63 -2.72
C LEU A 95 8.55 -0.56 -4.14
N GLY A 96 7.86 0.53 -4.50
CA GLY A 96 7.22 0.68 -5.80
C GLY A 96 5.90 -0.07 -5.94
N ILE A 97 5.30 -0.54 -4.85
CA ILE A 97 4.04 -1.27 -4.86
C ILE A 97 2.88 -0.26 -4.89
N SER A 98 2.47 0.10 -6.09
CA SER A 98 1.35 1.00 -6.34
C SER A 98 0.88 0.84 -7.78
N THR A 99 -0.43 0.87 -8.00
CA THR A 99 -1.00 0.89 -9.35
C THR A 99 -0.63 2.22 -10.02
N ASP A 100 -0.17 2.15 -11.27
CA ASP A 100 0.28 3.29 -12.07
C ASP A 100 1.40 4.14 -11.42
N GLY A 101 2.08 3.63 -10.39
CA GLY A 101 3.20 4.28 -9.75
C GLY A 101 2.86 5.52 -8.90
N HIS A 102 1.59 5.80 -8.64
CA HIS A 102 1.20 6.93 -7.79
C HIS A 102 1.67 6.74 -6.35
N GLY A 103 2.22 7.79 -5.74
CA GLY A 103 2.80 7.75 -4.39
C GLY A 103 4.21 7.14 -4.31
N VAL A 104 4.75 6.68 -5.44
CA VAL A 104 6.15 6.24 -5.53
C VAL A 104 7.00 7.48 -5.83
N PHE A 105 7.63 8.05 -4.80
CA PHE A 105 8.31 9.36 -4.91
C PHE A 105 9.81 9.25 -5.17
N SER A 106 10.36 8.06 -5.10
CA SER A 106 11.76 7.77 -5.39
C SER A 106 11.87 6.49 -6.20
N GLU A 107 12.98 6.32 -6.92
CA GLU A 107 13.26 5.07 -7.63
C GLU A 107 13.31 3.91 -6.63
N PRO A 108 12.55 2.83 -6.86
CA PRO A 108 12.55 1.69 -5.96
C PRO A 108 13.94 1.06 -5.87
N SER A 109 14.55 1.17 -4.71
CA SER A 109 15.89 0.63 -4.45
C SER A 109 15.89 -0.85 -4.08
N GLY A 110 14.71 -1.47 -3.95
CA GLY A 110 14.53 -2.80 -3.39
C GLY A 110 14.78 -2.86 -1.88
N LYS A 111 14.79 -1.72 -1.21
CA LYS A 111 14.95 -1.58 0.25
C LYS A 111 13.82 -0.73 0.81
N LEU A 112 13.47 -1.00 2.06
CA LEU A 112 12.53 -0.16 2.80
C LEU A 112 13.24 1.15 3.19
N THR A 113 12.62 2.28 2.79
CA THR A 113 13.06 3.64 3.11
C THR A 113 11.89 4.46 3.65
N ASN A 114 12.17 5.64 4.20
CA ASN A 114 11.15 6.60 4.63
C ASN A 114 10.87 7.69 3.58
N ASP A 115 11.35 7.54 2.36
CA ASP A 115 11.23 8.54 1.28
C ASP A 115 9.79 8.97 1.02
N PHE A 116 8.83 8.05 1.16
CA PHE A 116 7.41 8.37 1.01
C PHE A 116 7.00 9.51 1.95
N PHE A 117 7.35 9.41 3.24
CA PHE A 117 6.97 10.42 4.23
C PHE A 117 7.71 11.73 4.04
N VAL A 118 9.03 11.66 3.82
CA VAL A 118 9.87 12.84 3.57
C VAL A 118 9.36 13.65 2.38
N LYS A 119 9.06 13.00 1.25
CA LYS A 119 8.57 13.68 0.05
C LYS A 119 7.12 14.14 0.17
N LEU A 120 6.26 13.35 0.81
CA LEU A 120 4.86 13.71 1.03
C LEU A 120 4.72 14.99 1.85
N LEU A 121 5.60 15.18 2.84
CA LEU A 121 5.56 16.30 3.78
C LEU A 121 6.44 17.48 3.35
N ASP A 122 7.14 17.38 2.20
CA ASP A 122 7.99 18.46 1.68
C ASP A 122 7.14 19.68 1.29
N MET A 123 7.33 20.77 2.02
CA MET A 123 6.61 22.04 1.80
C MET A 123 6.98 22.74 0.49
N ASN A 124 8.05 22.31 -0.19
CA ASN A 124 8.41 22.80 -1.52
C ASN A 124 7.56 22.17 -2.63
N ILE A 125 6.78 21.16 -2.32
CA ILE A 125 5.87 20.50 -3.26
C ILE A 125 4.46 21.08 -3.09
N GLU A 126 3.88 21.51 -4.20
CA GLU A 126 2.46 21.86 -4.33
C GLU A 126 1.71 20.73 -5.03
N TRP A 127 0.68 20.20 -4.38
CA TRP A 127 -0.15 19.15 -4.95
C TRP A 127 -1.33 19.74 -5.71
N ARG A 128 -1.38 19.56 -7.05
CA ARG A 128 -2.44 20.04 -7.91
C ARG A 128 -3.29 18.89 -8.43
N PRO A 129 -4.62 18.94 -8.35
CA PRO A 129 -5.48 17.87 -8.85
C PRO A 129 -5.41 17.76 -10.38
N ILE A 130 -5.20 16.54 -10.88
CA ILE A 130 -5.36 16.20 -12.30
C ILE A 130 -6.78 15.71 -12.55
N ASN A 131 -7.30 14.92 -11.62
CA ASN A 131 -8.66 14.41 -11.62
C ASN A 131 -9.16 14.18 -10.19
N LYS A 132 -10.32 13.54 -10.03
CA LYS A 132 -10.95 13.27 -8.72
C LYS A 132 -10.02 12.51 -7.75
N ASN A 133 -9.12 11.66 -8.26
CA ASN A 133 -8.34 10.73 -7.42
C ASN A 133 -6.83 10.93 -7.49
N ILE A 134 -6.33 11.66 -8.48
CA ILE A 134 -4.89 11.79 -8.75
C ILE A 134 -4.48 13.25 -8.71
N TYR A 135 -3.32 13.48 -8.13
CA TYR A 135 -2.67 14.77 -7.96
C TYR A 135 -1.25 14.72 -8.54
N GLU A 136 -0.82 15.86 -9.02
CA GLU A 136 0.53 16.08 -9.51
C GLU A 136 1.29 16.95 -8.51
N GLY A 137 2.47 16.51 -8.13
CA GLY A 137 3.39 17.25 -7.26
C GLY A 137 4.27 18.18 -8.10
N ILE A 138 4.15 19.47 -7.88
CA ILE A 138 4.88 20.52 -8.60
C ILE A 138 5.86 21.19 -7.64
N ASN A 139 7.11 21.36 -8.05
CA ASN A 139 8.07 22.18 -7.32
C ASN A 139 7.63 23.64 -7.33
N ARG A 140 7.45 24.24 -6.16
CA ARG A 140 7.00 25.65 -6.03
C ARG A 140 7.95 26.66 -6.63
N SER A 141 9.26 26.36 -6.64
CA SER A 141 10.28 27.27 -7.13
C SER A 141 10.52 27.16 -8.64
N THR A 142 10.53 25.91 -9.17
CA THR A 142 10.85 25.68 -10.59
C THR A 142 9.62 25.46 -11.45
N SER A 143 8.45 25.21 -10.85
CA SER A 143 7.21 24.82 -11.53
C SER A 143 7.30 23.50 -12.30
N GLU A 144 8.33 22.71 -12.04
CA GLU A 144 8.51 21.40 -12.67
C GLU A 144 7.70 20.34 -11.94
N LYS A 145 7.19 19.38 -12.72
CA LYS A 145 6.56 18.18 -12.18
C LYS A 145 7.63 17.28 -11.56
N ILE A 146 7.41 16.89 -10.29
CA ILE A 146 8.31 16.03 -9.55
C ILE A 146 7.77 14.60 -9.49
N SER A 147 6.44 14.46 -9.20
CA SER A 147 5.84 13.17 -8.88
C SER A 147 4.33 13.21 -9.07
N SER A 148 3.67 12.09 -8.82
CA SER A 148 2.21 12.02 -8.71
C SER A 148 1.81 11.24 -7.45
N ALA A 149 0.65 11.57 -6.91
CA ALA A 149 0.09 10.91 -5.74
C ALA A 149 -1.42 10.67 -5.93
N SER A 150 -1.93 9.63 -5.30
CA SER A 150 -3.37 9.46 -5.17
C SER A 150 -3.92 10.31 -4.03
N ARG A 151 -5.23 10.52 -4.00
CA ARG A 151 -5.87 11.17 -2.83
C ARG A 151 -5.68 10.35 -1.54
N VAL A 152 -5.54 9.02 -1.64
CA VAL A 152 -5.20 8.15 -0.49
C VAL A 152 -3.82 8.49 0.05
N ASP A 153 -2.82 8.64 -0.82
CA ASP A 153 -1.47 9.02 -0.41
C ASP A 153 -1.48 10.39 0.28
N LEU A 154 -2.21 11.36 -0.28
CA LEU A 154 -2.29 12.71 0.28
C LEU A 154 -3.06 12.78 1.61
N ALA A 155 -3.89 11.78 1.94
CA ALA A 155 -4.56 11.71 3.24
C ALA A 155 -3.55 11.65 4.39
N PHE A 156 -2.39 11.02 4.20
CA PHE A 156 -1.31 10.96 5.19
C PHE A 156 -0.59 12.30 5.41
N GLY A 157 -0.75 13.25 4.51
CA GLY A 157 -0.23 14.62 4.67
C GLY A 157 -1.29 15.65 5.06
N SER A 158 -2.59 15.35 4.84
CA SER A 158 -3.69 16.30 5.01
C SER A 158 -4.60 16.01 6.22
N ASN A 159 -4.78 14.74 6.60
CA ASN A 159 -5.51 14.40 7.81
C ASN A 159 -4.62 14.63 9.03
N SER A 160 -5.08 15.39 10.02
CA SER A 160 -4.25 15.80 11.17
C SER A 160 -3.66 14.65 11.97
N GLN A 161 -4.41 13.56 12.16
CA GLN A 161 -3.96 12.38 12.88
C GLN A 161 -2.91 11.59 12.09
N LEU A 162 -3.21 11.30 10.82
CA LEU A 162 -2.30 10.55 9.94
C LEU A 162 -1.03 11.34 9.64
N ARG A 163 -1.14 12.67 9.51
CA ARG A 163 0.00 13.56 9.34
C ARG A 163 0.94 13.52 10.55
N ALA A 164 0.41 13.60 11.76
CA ALA A 164 1.23 13.50 12.97
C ALA A 164 1.98 12.16 13.05
N ILE A 165 1.35 11.06 12.61
CA ILE A 165 2.02 9.77 12.52
C ILE A 165 3.07 9.77 11.40
N ALA A 166 2.76 10.32 10.23
CA ALA A 166 3.70 10.41 9.10
C ALA A 166 4.94 11.24 9.45
N GLU A 167 4.80 12.31 10.23
CA GLU A 167 5.91 13.14 10.71
C GLU A 167 6.88 12.38 11.66
N VAL A 168 6.42 11.33 12.32
CA VAL A 168 7.29 10.45 13.14
C VAL A 168 8.22 9.62 12.26
N TYR A 169 7.78 9.28 11.04
CA TYR A 169 8.55 8.44 10.11
C TYR A 169 9.37 9.26 9.09
N ALA A 170 9.14 10.57 8.99
CA ALA A 170 9.86 11.48 8.08
C ALA A 170 11.28 11.92 8.63
#